data_075c8f2d49162a35c45a9f1d4e35ea77
#
_entry.id   075c8f2d49162a35c45a9f1d4e35ea77
#
_cell.length_a   1.000
_cell.length_b   1.000
_cell.length_c   1.000
_cell.angle_alpha   90.00
_cell.angle_beta   90.00
_cell.angle_gamma   90.00
#
_symmetry.space_group_name_H-M   'P 1'
#
loop_
_entity.id
_entity.type
_entity.pdbx_description
1 polymer ?
#
loop_
_entity_poly.entity_id
_entity_poly.type
_entity_poly.pdbx_seq_one_letter_code
_entity_poly.pdbx_strand_id
1 'polypeptide(L)'
;MEIKYSYAKDLDGHIVHIEDAFQGGIYYCPQCGNEMIPKMGDINAHHFAHKVECSCNGESYLHKIAKLKFKEIYDKSSQFILEYRKPIKCPHNRDSHSCIFANNDCNSYSTTVYTMNLKAVFDECLIEAPVNAGQFCADILLRDSSGKCTKLLLIEFYHTHKCESDKIESGYPIVEIRINNEDDLITSNRIPFSDKISLYGFKGEPSKGKELYFVSFEDDRCASDIKIEKSNCIEVFNTNYNDYNECRCAFAVVIDPLSYYEFTLEPKFRKHTPSVGKLACAIAYSRGFRTFDNCAACANCKRSKFNEVDLWCAKSKEDSELPKNPKDVDVYFCKHFIPNNKRLEYIGEHLKNLKYKVLRSDLPTVYNNA
;
A
#
# COMPACT_ATOMS: atom_id res chain seq x y z
N MET A 1 -18.60 -21.05 -6.72
CA MET A 1 -19.87 -21.04 -5.95
C MET A 1 -20.95 -20.72 -6.96
N GLU A 2 -22.01 -21.53 -7.03
CA GLU A 2 -23.08 -21.32 -8.00
C GLU A 2 -23.91 -20.11 -7.59
N ILE A 3 -24.17 -19.19 -8.53
CA ILE A 3 -25.00 -18.01 -8.26
C ILE A 3 -26.44 -18.48 -8.19
N LYS A 4 -27.09 -18.22 -7.05
CA LYS A 4 -28.51 -18.49 -6.86
C LYS A 4 -29.31 -17.30 -7.38
N TYR A 5 -30.35 -17.53 -8.14
CA TYR A 5 -31.23 -16.47 -8.61
C TYR A 5 -32.29 -16.17 -7.55
N SER A 6 -31.97 -15.35 -6.54
CA SER A 6 -32.92 -14.99 -5.48
C SER A 6 -33.82 -13.80 -5.83
N TYR A 7 -33.56 -13.13 -6.95
CA TYR A 7 -34.34 -12.00 -7.43
C TYR A 7 -34.89 -12.21 -8.85
N ALA A 8 -36.08 -11.76 -9.08
CA ALA A 8 -36.70 -11.74 -10.40
C ALA A 8 -37.55 -10.46 -10.56
N LYS A 9 -38.05 -10.19 -11.76
CA LYS A 9 -39.03 -9.13 -12.03
C LYS A 9 -40.44 -9.71 -12.05
N ASP A 10 -41.37 -9.00 -11.43
CA ASP A 10 -42.80 -9.27 -11.61
C ASP A 10 -43.31 -8.70 -12.96
N LEU A 11 -44.62 -8.81 -13.20
CA LEU A 11 -45.30 -8.30 -14.40
C LEU A 11 -45.19 -6.78 -14.54
N ASP A 12 -45.10 -6.06 -13.43
CA ASP A 12 -45.00 -4.59 -13.39
C ASP A 12 -43.54 -4.12 -13.49
N GLY A 13 -42.58 -5.07 -13.55
CA GLY A 13 -41.14 -4.80 -13.66
C GLY A 13 -40.46 -4.51 -12.33
N HIS A 14 -41.10 -4.68 -11.20
CA HIS A 14 -40.52 -4.53 -9.88
C HIS A 14 -39.61 -5.71 -9.55
N ILE A 15 -38.55 -5.45 -8.81
CA ILE A 15 -37.65 -6.50 -8.33
C ILE A 15 -38.26 -7.17 -7.11
N VAL A 16 -38.52 -8.47 -7.20
CA VAL A 16 -39.09 -9.31 -6.15
C VAL A 16 -38.03 -10.28 -5.67
N HIS A 17 -37.84 -10.38 -4.36
CA HIS A 17 -37.03 -11.44 -3.74
C HIS A 17 -37.83 -12.74 -3.68
N ILE A 18 -37.15 -13.88 -3.74
CA ILE A 18 -37.81 -15.19 -3.74
C ILE A 18 -38.69 -15.43 -2.52
N GLU A 19 -38.36 -14.89 -1.35
CA GLU A 19 -39.14 -14.99 -0.13
C GLU A 19 -40.45 -14.19 -0.18
N ASP A 20 -40.53 -13.18 -1.07
CA ASP A 20 -41.70 -12.37 -1.32
C ASP A 20 -42.52 -12.89 -2.51
N ALA A 21 -42.05 -13.94 -3.19
CA ALA A 21 -42.69 -14.54 -4.32
C ALA A 21 -43.80 -15.54 -3.87
N PHE A 22 -44.74 -15.83 -4.75
CA PHE A 22 -45.72 -16.85 -4.51
C PHE A 22 -45.69 -17.95 -5.59
N GLN A 23 -46.02 -19.15 -5.20
CA GLN A 23 -46.03 -20.29 -6.10
C GLN A 23 -47.10 -20.11 -7.19
N GLY A 24 -46.70 -20.26 -8.45
CA GLY A 24 -47.58 -20.01 -9.60
C GLY A 24 -47.59 -18.56 -10.08
N GLY A 25 -46.85 -17.66 -9.44
CA GLY A 25 -46.60 -16.30 -9.95
C GLY A 25 -45.80 -16.32 -11.24
N ILE A 26 -45.95 -15.28 -12.05
CA ILE A 26 -45.19 -15.07 -13.28
C ILE A 26 -44.05 -14.10 -13.00
N TYR A 27 -42.83 -14.54 -13.24
CA TYR A 27 -41.62 -13.76 -12.99
C TYR A 27 -40.68 -13.81 -14.21
N TYR A 28 -39.84 -12.84 -14.33
CA TYR A 28 -38.90 -12.71 -15.45
C TYR A 28 -37.47 -12.46 -14.96
N CYS A 29 -36.49 -13.02 -15.65
CA CYS A 29 -35.10 -12.76 -15.35
C CYS A 29 -34.76 -11.29 -15.63
N PRO A 30 -34.15 -10.58 -14.68
CA PRO A 30 -33.74 -9.18 -14.87
C PRO A 30 -32.75 -8.98 -16.00
N GLN A 31 -31.95 -10.03 -16.32
CA GLN A 31 -30.90 -9.97 -17.32
C GLN A 31 -31.39 -10.35 -18.73
N CYS A 32 -32.03 -11.50 -18.90
CA CYS A 32 -32.38 -12.02 -20.22
C CYS A 32 -33.85 -11.85 -20.56
N GLY A 33 -34.71 -11.45 -19.61
CA GLY A 33 -36.14 -11.28 -19.81
C GLY A 33 -36.95 -12.57 -19.91
N ASN A 34 -36.32 -13.75 -19.83
CA ASN A 34 -37.00 -15.02 -19.91
C ASN A 34 -37.80 -15.28 -18.62
N GLU A 35 -38.91 -16.03 -18.79
CA GLU A 35 -39.77 -16.44 -17.67
C GLU A 35 -39.00 -17.29 -16.66
N MET A 36 -39.21 -17.01 -15.38
CA MET A 36 -38.62 -17.74 -14.25
C MET A 36 -39.71 -18.33 -13.39
N ILE A 37 -39.43 -19.50 -12.81
CA ILE A 37 -40.34 -20.22 -11.90
C ILE A 37 -39.75 -20.17 -10.49
N PRO A 38 -40.55 -19.77 -9.47
CA PRO A 38 -40.11 -19.84 -8.09
C PRO A 38 -40.03 -21.31 -7.64
N LYS A 39 -38.86 -21.72 -7.17
CA LYS A 39 -38.58 -23.03 -6.58
C LYS A 39 -38.61 -22.86 -5.06
N MET A 40 -39.70 -23.26 -4.42
CA MET A 40 -39.99 -23.00 -3.00
C MET A 40 -40.31 -24.29 -2.26
N GLY A 41 -39.58 -25.37 -2.53
CA GLY A 41 -39.77 -26.67 -1.88
C GLY A 41 -38.97 -26.78 -0.57
N ASP A 42 -39.40 -27.69 0.29
CA ASP A 42 -38.87 -27.83 1.67
C ASP A 42 -37.45 -28.35 1.78
N ILE A 43 -36.85 -28.89 0.68
CA ILE A 43 -35.55 -29.58 0.73
C ILE A 43 -34.40 -28.66 0.31
N ASN A 44 -34.62 -27.80 -0.68
CA ASN A 44 -33.59 -26.92 -1.23
C ASN A 44 -33.86 -25.47 -0.88
N ALA A 45 -32.80 -24.67 -0.79
CA ALA A 45 -32.95 -23.22 -0.63
C ALA A 45 -33.82 -22.66 -1.76
N HIS A 46 -34.74 -21.77 -1.39
CA HIS A 46 -35.65 -21.11 -2.34
C HIS A 46 -34.84 -20.29 -3.36
N HIS A 47 -35.21 -20.36 -4.62
CA HIS A 47 -34.59 -19.61 -5.72
C HIS A 47 -35.53 -19.56 -6.93
N PHE A 48 -35.28 -18.62 -7.83
CA PHE A 48 -35.89 -18.64 -9.17
C PHE A 48 -35.06 -19.49 -10.12
N ALA A 49 -35.72 -20.23 -10.99
CA ALA A 49 -35.08 -20.97 -12.07
C ALA A 49 -35.71 -20.59 -13.40
N HIS A 50 -34.92 -20.49 -14.47
CA HIS A 50 -35.45 -20.28 -15.80
C HIS A 50 -36.37 -21.42 -16.18
N LYS A 51 -37.54 -21.08 -16.74
CA LYS A 51 -38.53 -22.05 -17.18
C LYS A 51 -38.04 -22.90 -18.34
N VAL A 52 -37.24 -22.28 -19.19
CA VAL A 52 -36.56 -22.92 -20.33
C VAL A 52 -35.06 -22.69 -20.24
N GLU A 53 -34.28 -23.63 -20.78
CA GLU A 53 -32.84 -23.48 -20.85
C GLU A 53 -32.48 -22.25 -21.67
N CYS A 54 -31.55 -21.45 -21.17
CA CYS A 54 -31.10 -20.22 -21.81
C CYS A 54 -29.62 -19.97 -21.59
N SER A 55 -29.02 -19.12 -22.40
CA SER A 55 -27.61 -18.74 -22.30
C SER A 55 -27.31 -17.66 -21.26
N CYS A 56 -28.26 -17.38 -20.37
CA CYS A 56 -28.06 -16.42 -19.31
C CYS A 56 -27.00 -16.89 -18.31
N ASN A 57 -25.94 -16.15 -18.16
CA ASN A 57 -24.92 -16.45 -17.19
C ASN A 57 -25.15 -15.71 -15.87
N GLY A 58 -24.73 -16.34 -14.76
CA GLY A 58 -24.93 -15.80 -13.42
C GLY A 58 -24.21 -14.49 -13.17
N GLU A 59 -23.05 -14.27 -13.78
CA GLU A 59 -22.29 -13.01 -13.62
C GLU A 59 -23.04 -11.81 -14.19
N SER A 60 -23.56 -11.94 -15.42
CA SER A 60 -24.36 -10.88 -16.05
C SER A 60 -25.66 -10.60 -15.28
N TYR A 61 -26.29 -11.65 -14.75
CA TYR A 61 -27.45 -11.51 -13.89
C TYR A 61 -27.10 -10.76 -12.59
N LEU A 62 -26.02 -11.17 -11.91
CA LEU A 62 -25.60 -10.55 -10.65
C LEU A 62 -25.28 -9.07 -10.85
N HIS A 63 -24.60 -8.74 -11.93
CA HIS A 63 -24.26 -7.37 -12.29
C HIS A 63 -25.52 -6.53 -12.57
N LYS A 64 -26.50 -7.11 -13.27
CA LYS A 64 -27.78 -6.44 -13.56
C LYS A 64 -28.61 -6.19 -12.31
N ILE A 65 -28.72 -7.20 -11.44
CA ILE A 65 -29.49 -7.06 -10.20
C ILE A 65 -28.85 -6.06 -9.24
N ALA A 66 -27.52 -6.01 -9.17
CA ALA A 66 -26.80 -5.03 -8.36
C ALA A 66 -27.18 -3.60 -8.74
N LYS A 67 -27.18 -3.29 -10.04
CA LYS A 67 -27.59 -1.97 -10.55
C LYS A 67 -29.03 -1.63 -10.22
N LEU A 68 -29.94 -2.56 -10.45
CA LEU A 68 -31.37 -2.36 -10.22
C LEU A 68 -31.70 -2.17 -8.74
N LYS A 69 -31.13 -3.00 -7.86
CA LYS A 69 -31.33 -2.87 -6.40
C LYS A 69 -30.73 -1.58 -5.87
N PHE A 70 -29.53 -1.23 -6.30
CA PHE A 70 -28.91 0.03 -5.91
C PHE A 70 -29.82 1.22 -6.26
N LYS A 71 -30.27 1.30 -7.51
CA LYS A 71 -31.15 2.38 -7.96
C LYS A 71 -32.46 2.41 -7.19
N GLU A 72 -33.10 1.26 -7.01
CA GLU A 72 -34.36 1.17 -6.26
C GLU A 72 -34.21 1.75 -4.85
N ILE A 73 -33.17 1.34 -4.12
CA ILE A 73 -32.92 1.79 -2.75
C ILE A 73 -32.52 3.28 -2.75
N TYR A 74 -31.70 3.68 -3.70
CA TYR A 74 -31.26 5.07 -3.81
C TYR A 74 -32.46 6.00 -4.02
N ASP A 75 -33.34 5.67 -4.97
CA ASP A 75 -34.50 6.51 -5.31
C ASP A 75 -35.52 6.61 -4.15
N LYS A 76 -35.75 5.50 -3.43
CA LYS A 76 -36.67 5.43 -2.30
C LYS A 76 -36.14 6.05 -1.01
N SER A 77 -34.84 6.26 -0.88
CA SER A 77 -34.21 6.73 0.35
C SER A 77 -34.11 8.25 0.40
N SER A 78 -34.36 8.83 1.58
CA SER A 78 -34.12 10.25 1.85
C SER A 78 -32.64 10.60 2.06
N GLN A 79 -31.84 9.62 2.46
CA GLN A 79 -30.40 9.69 2.61
C GLN A 79 -29.77 8.41 2.12
N PHE A 80 -28.53 8.49 1.60
CA PHE A 80 -27.77 7.34 1.16
C PHE A 80 -26.31 7.53 1.56
N ILE A 81 -25.80 6.70 2.45
CA ILE A 81 -24.51 6.91 3.11
C ILE A 81 -23.43 6.05 2.46
N LEU A 82 -22.36 6.69 2.03
CA LEU A 82 -21.11 6.03 1.69
C LEU A 82 -20.16 6.11 2.88
N GLU A 83 -19.69 4.96 3.37
CA GLU A 83 -18.60 4.87 4.33
C GLU A 83 -17.30 4.56 3.58
N TYR A 84 -16.27 5.34 3.83
CA TYR A 84 -15.02 5.19 3.11
C TYR A 84 -13.82 5.65 3.92
N ARG A 85 -12.65 5.18 3.54
CA ARG A 85 -11.37 5.73 3.98
C ARG A 85 -10.76 6.54 2.85
N LYS A 86 -10.25 7.72 3.18
CA LYS A 86 -9.59 8.56 2.19
C LYS A 86 -8.25 7.93 1.79
N PRO A 87 -7.91 7.90 0.50
CA PRO A 87 -6.59 7.50 0.08
C PRO A 87 -5.55 8.48 0.63
N ILE A 88 -4.42 7.97 1.09
CA ILE A 88 -3.29 8.79 1.52
C ILE A 88 -2.47 9.14 0.29
N LYS A 89 -2.28 10.42 0.04
CA LYS A 89 -1.41 10.94 -1.02
C LYS A 89 -0.04 11.26 -0.46
N CYS A 90 0.96 10.50 -0.91
CA CYS A 90 2.34 10.90 -0.70
C CYS A 90 2.62 12.12 -1.57
N PRO A 91 3.25 13.20 -1.03
CA PRO A 91 3.64 14.38 -1.81
C PRO A 91 4.75 14.08 -2.82
N HIS A 92 5.47 12.97 -2.64
CA HIS A 92 6.44 12.52 -3.62
C HIS A 92 5.71 11.99 -4.84
N ASN A 93 5.89 12.68 -5.94
CA ASN A 93 5.42 12.20 -7.23
C ASN A 93 6.02 10.81 -7.49
N ARG A 94 5.27 9.97 -8.17
CA ARG A 94 5.55 8.55 -8.46
C ARG A 94 6.87 8.24 -9.16
N ASP A 95 7.74 9.21 -9.37
CA ASP A 95 9.13 9.00 -9.80
C ASP A 95 9.95 8.32 -8.70
N SER A 96 9.47 7.17 -8.41
CA SER A 96 9.65 6.27 -7.28
C SER A 96 11.06 5.69 -7.14
N HIS A 97 12.03 6.14 -7.92
CA HIS A 97 13.40 5.65 -7.77
C HIS A 97 14.07 6.15 -6.50
N SER A 98 13.52 7.17 -5.84
CA SER A 98 14.12 7.77 -4.66
C SER A 98 13.60 7.28 -3.32
N CYS A 99 12.41 6.74 -3.19
CA CYS A 99 11.81 6.34 -1.91
C CYS A 99 11.88 4.82 -1.68
N ILE A 100 12.30 4.39 -0.47
CA ILE A 100 12.33 2.96 -0.09
C ILE A 100 10.93 2.35 0.05
N PHE A 101 9.89 3.18 0.18
CA PHE A 101 8.49 2.78 0.34
C PHE A 101 7.70 2.83 -0.98
N ALA A 102 8.35 3.12 -2.12
CA ALA A 102 7.68 3.46 -3.38
C ALA A 102 6.77 2.37 -3.94
N ASN A 103 6.98 1.12 -3.59
CA ASN A 103 6.38 0.01 -4.32
C ASN A 103 5.07 -0.53 -3.74
N ASN A 104 4.56 -0.08 -2.59
CA ASN A 104 3.21 -0.47 -2.12
C ASN A 104 2.80 0.19 -0.79
N ASP A 105 3.75 0.66 0.02
CA ASP A 105 3.46 1.05 1.40
C ASP A 105 2.89 2.47 1.55
N CYS A 106 2.98 3.29 0.51
CA CYS A 106 2.46 4.67 0.51
C CYS A 106 1.04 4.80 -0.07
N ASN A 107 0.51 3.76 -0.70
CA ASN A 107 -0.88 3.68 -1.15
C ASN A 107 -1.78 3.13 -0.03
N SER A 108 -1.66 3.69 1.14
CA SER A 108 -2.50 3.33 2.28
C SER A 108 -3.72 4.25 2.35
N TYR A 109 -4.74 3.77 3.05
CA TYR A 109 -5.91 4.58 3.36
C TYR A 109 -5.78 5.15 4.77
N SER A 110 -6.47 6.26 5.04
CA SER A 110 -6.60 6.82 6.38
C SER A 110 -7.13 5.76 7.37
N THR A 111 -6.74 5.84 8.61
CA THR A 111 -7.29 4.98 9.67
C THR A 111 -8.73 5.34 10.01
N THR A 112 -9.10 6.61 9.80
CA THR A 112 -10.44 7.12 10.06
C THR A 112 -11.39 6.72 8.94
N VAL A 113 -12.56 6.20 9.30
CA VAL A 113 -13.68 5.99 8.38
C VAL A 113 -14.51 7.28 8.33
N TYR A 114 -14.68 7.80 7.13
CA TYR A 114 -15.50 8.97 6.84
C TYR A 114 -16.86 8.52 6.33
N THR A 115 -17.85 9.38 6.49
CA THR A 115 -19.20 9.18 5.95
C THR A 115 -19.55 10.33 5.01
N MET A 116 -20.21 10.01 3.90
CA MET A 116 -20.77 10.98 2.97
C MET A 116 -22.22 10.62 2.66
N ASN A 117 -23.12 11.58 2.85
CA ASN A 117 -24.48 11.41 2.38
C ASN A 117 -24.55 11.77 0.89
N LEU A 118 -24.65 10.76 0.03
CA LEU A 118 -24.66 10.93 -1.42
C LEU A 118 -25.90 11.72 -1.88
N LYS A 119 -27.06 11.55 -1.23
CA LYS A 119 -28.27 12.31 -1.53
C LYS A 119 -28.18 13.79 -1.25
N ALA A 120 -27.25 14.21 -0.39
CA ALA A 120 -27.01 15.64 -0.14
C ALA A 120 -26.26 16.33 -1.29
N VAL A 121 -25.67 15.54 -2.22
CA VAL A 121 -24.87 16.06 -3.34
C VAL A 121 -25.48 15.72 -4.68
N PHE A 122 -26.10 14.53 -4.78
CA PHE A 122 -26.63 13.97 -6.03
C PHE A 122 -28.09 13.61 -5.83
N ASP A 123 -28.97 14.16 -6.66
CA ASP A 123 -30.41 13.89 -6.62
C ASP A 123 -30.86 12.88 -7.68
N GLU A 124 -30.02 12.61 -8.68
CA GLU A 124 -30.33 11.70 -9.78
C GLU A 124 -29.39 10.49 -9.79
N CYS A 125 -30.01 9.31 -10.00
CA CYS A 125 -29.34 8.02 -10.13
C CYS A 125 -29.72 7.37 -11.48
N LEU A 126 -28.74 7.24 -12.36
CA LEU A 126 -28.91 6.71 -13.72
C LEU A 126 -28.17 5.38 -13.86
N ILE A 127 -28.83 4.39 -14.47
CA ILE A 127 -28.23 3.09 -14.82
C ILE A 127 -27.66 3.16 -16.23
N GLU A 128 -26.47 2.57 -16.43
CA GLU A 128 -25.81 2.43 -17.73
C GLU A 128 -25.74 3.78 -18.49
N ALA A 129 -25.27 4.79 -17.77
CA ALA A 129 -25.23 6.15 -18.26
C ALA A 129 -23.88 6.49 -18.93
N PRO A 130 -23.91 7.14 -20.11
CA PRO A 130 -22.71 7.59 -20.79
C PRO A 130 -22.04 8.74 -20.02
N VAL A 131 -20.71 8.69 -19.94
CA VAL A 131 -19.87 9.71 -19.31
C VAL A 131 -18.79 10.13 -20.30
N ASN A 132 -18.28 11.35 -20.18
CA ASN A 132 -17.23 11.89 -21.04
C ASN A 132 -17.58 11.78 -22.54
N ALA A 133 -18.72 12.38 -22.93
CA ALA A 133 -19.23 12.36 -24.31
C ALA A 133 -19.39 10.93 -24.89
N GLY A 134 -19.65 9.95 -24.03
CA GLY A 134 -19.87 8.55 -24.44
C GLY A 134 -18.60 7.70 -24.49
N GLN A 135 -17.45 8.25 -24.08
CA GLN A 135 -16.22 7.46 -24.00
C GLN A 135 -16.30 6.32 -22.99
N PHE A 136 -17.02 6.55 -21.87
CA PHE A 136 -17.26 5.55 -20.85
C PHE A 136 -18.75 5.37 -20.61
N CYS A 137 -19.12 4.20 -20.12
CA CYS A 137 -20.45 3.91 -19.61
C CYS A 137 -20.32 3.56 -18.12
N ALA A 138 -21.03 4.30 -17.25
CA ALA A 138 -21.08 4.00 -15.83
C ALA A 138 -22.19 2.99 -15.55
N ASP A 139 -21.93 2.01 -14.67
CA ASP A 139 -23.00 1.11 -14.20
C ASP A 139 -24.11 1.88 -13.51
N ILE A 140 -23.71 2.79 -12.61
CA ILE A 140 -24.55 3.80 -11.99
C ILE A 140 -23.82 5.15 -12.08
N LEU A 141 -24.52 6.15 -12.58
CA LEU A 141 -24.09 7.54 -12.55
C LEU A 141 -24.96 8.30 -11.55
N LEU A 142 -24.31 8.87 -10.52
CA LEU A 142 -24.94 9.82 -9.61
C LEU A 142 -24.55 11.25 -10.03
N ARG A 143 -25.53 12.12 -10.19
CA ARG A 143 -25.33 13.52 -10.57
C ARG A 143 -26.35 14.47 -9.94
N ASP A 144 -26.08 15.75 -10.01
CA ASP A 144 -27.04 16.82 -9.71
C ASP A 144 -27.83 17.17 -10.98
N SER A 145 -29.12 16.88 -10.99
CA SER A 145 -30.02 17.14 -12.12
C SER A 145 -30.20 18.62 -12.40
N SER A 146 -30.00 19.47 -11.39
CA SER A 146 -30.15 20.95 -11.53
C SER A 146 -29.01 21.57 -12.33
N GLY A 147 -27.91 20.84 -12.55
CA GLY A 147 -26.70 21.34 -13.22
C GLY A 147 -25.90 22.38 -12.42
N LYS A 148 -26.32 22.69 -11.18
CA LYS A 148 -25.58 23.62 -10.29
C LYS A 148 -24.27 23.02 -9.82
N CYS A 149 -24.24 21.71 -9.66
CA CYS A 149 -23.04 20.98 -9.31
C CYS A 149 -22.55 20.16 -10.53
N THR A 150 -21.36 20.41 -10.99
CA THR A 150 -20.74 19.64 -12.09
C THR A 150 -20.12 18.33 -11.58
N LYS A 151 -20.28 18.01 -10.31
CA LYS A 151 -19.75 16.80 -9.73
C LYS A 151 -20.55 15.59 -10.18
N LEU A 152 -19.83 14.56 -10.51
CA LEU A 152 -20.35 13.25 -10.86
C LEU A 152 -19.73 12.24 -9.90
N LEU A 153 -20.43 11.14 -9.65
CA LEU A 153 -19.89 9.97 -8.95
C LEU A 153 -20.30 8.72 -9.73
N LEU A 154 -19.35 7.91 -10.11
CA LEU A 154 -19.57 6.64 -10.77
C LEU A 154 -19.55 5.53 -9.72
N ILE A 155 -20.56 4.66 -9.76
CA ILE A 155 -20.57 3.41 -9.01
C ILE A 155 -20.42 2.29 -10.02
N GLU A 156 -19.41 1.47 -9.85
CA GLU A 156 -19.09 0.33 -10.71
C GLU A 156 -19.21 -0.96 -9.91
N PHE A 157 -19.81 -1.96 -10.50
CA PHE A 157 -19.87 -3.29 -9.91
C PHE A 157 -18.96 -4.23 -10.70
N TYR A 158 -18.22 -5.09 -10.03
CA TYR A 158 -17.43 -6.08 -10.73
C TYR A 158 -17.44 -7.43 -10.01
N HIS A 159 -17.35 -8.49 -10.80
CA HIS A 159 -17.15 -9.86 -10.32
C HIS A 159 -15.72 -10.33 -10.61
N THR A 160 -15.37 -10.47 -11.87
CA THR A 160 -14.04 -10.92 -12.33
C THR A 160 -13.21 -9.78 -12.90
N HIS A 161 -13.81 -8.85 -13.60
CA HIS A 161 -13.14 -7.78 -14.32
C HIS A 161 -13.32 -6.44 -13.61
N LYS A 162 -12.20 -5.88 -13.13
CA LYS A 162 -12.16 -4.54 -12.54
C LYS A 162 -12.37 -3.47 -13.59
N CYS A 163 -12.65 -2.27 -13.11
CA CYS A 163 -12.75 -1.06 -13.93
C CYS A 163 -11.47 -0.86 -14.77
N GLU A 164 -11.67 -0.49 -16.02
CA GLU A 164 -10.58 -0.27 -17.00
C GLU A 164 -9.65 0.88 -16.56
N SER A 165 -8.36 0.73 -16.87
CA SER A 165 -7.33 1.70 -16.49
C SER A 165 -7.65 3.11 -16.99
N ASP A 166 -8.10 3.23 -18.25
CA ASP A 166 -8.43 4.52 -18.87
C ASP A 166 -9.57 5.25 -18.14
N LYS A 167 -10.55 4.47 -17.65
CA LYS A 167 -11.65 5.01 -16.85
C LYS A 167 -11.18 5.47 -15.47
N ILE A 168 -10.29 4.73 -14.84
CA ILE A 168 -9.67 5.11 -13.56
C ILE A 168 -8.81 6.37 -13.72
N GLU A 169 -8.04 6.46 -14.79
CA GLU A 169 -7.15 7.58 -15.09
C GLU A 169 -7.90 8.83 -15.58
N SER A 170 -9.16 8.70 -15.94
CA SER A 170 -10.01 9.84 -16.34
C SER A 170 -10.18 10.90 -15.27
N GLY A 171 -9.89 10.56 -13.99
CA GLY A 171 -9.99 11.46 -12.84
C GLY A 171 -11.40 11.62 -12.28
N TYR A 172 -12.40 10.93 -12.82
CA TYR A 172 -13.73 10.88 -12.20
C TYR A 172 -13.66 10.16 -10.85
N PRO A 173 -14.43 10.61 -9.84
CA PRO A 173 -14.59 9.85 -8.62
C PRO A 173 -15.39 8.57 -8.92
N ILE A 174 -14.80 7.42 -8.59
CA ILE A 174 -15.38 6.09 -8.82
C ILE A 174 -15.40 5.33 -7.49
N VAL A 175 -16.54 4.74 -7.18
CA VAL A 175 -16.70 3.72 -6.14
C VAL A 175 -16.87 2.38 -6.84
N GLU A 176 -15.86 1.54 -6.80
CA GLU A 176 -15.89 0.20 -7.37
C GLU A 176 -16.23 -0.82 -6.29
N ILE A 177 -17.26 -1.62 -6.51
CA ILE A 177 -17.81 -2.58 -5.56
C ILE A 177 -17.65 -3.99 -6.11
N ARG A 178 -16.92 -4.82 -5.41
CA ARG A 178 -16.77 -6.24 -5.75
C ARG A 178 -18.00 -7.01 -5.30
N ILE A 179 -18.64 -7.73 -6.23
CA ILE A 179 -19.76 -8.60 -5.98
C ILE A 179 -19.45 -10.03 -6.39
N ASN A 180 -19.40 -10.96 -5.45
CA ASN A 180 -19.12 -12.38 -5.73
C ASN A 180 -20.43 -13.21 -5.78
N ASN A 181 -21.45 -12.78 -5.04
CA ASN A 181 -22.74 -13.42 -4.96
C ASN A 181 -23.80 -12.37 -4.53
N GLU A 182 -25.03 -12.80 -4.35
CA GLU A 182 -26.14 -11.91 -3.98
C GLU A 182 -26.04 -11.35 -2.55
N ASP A 183 -25.25 -11.96 -1.66
CA ASP A 183 -25.01 -11.43 -0.32
C ASP A 183 -24.19 -10.14 -0.36
N ASP A 184 -23.49 -9.88 -1.47
CA ASP A 184 -22.70 -8.67 -1.67
C ASP A 184 -23.51 -7.49 -2.23
N LEU A 185 -24.78 -7.70 -2.53
CA LEU A 185 -25.66 -6.65 -3.03
C LEU A 185 -25.90 -5.58 -1.97
N ILE A 186 -25.98 -4.34 -2.41
CA ILE A 186 -26.42 -3.25 -1.53
C ILE A 186 -27.90 -3.39 -1.29
N THR A 187 -28.28 -3.75 -0.06
CA THR A 187 -29.65 -3.99 0.38
C THR A 187 -30.20 -2.93 1.33
N SER A 188 -29.38 -1.94 1.67
CA SER A 188 -29.76 -0.82 2.54
C SER A 188 -29.31 0.51 1.92
N ASN A 189 -29.77 1.61 2.49
CA ASN A 189 -29.36 2.97 2.09
C ASN A 189 -27.93 3.34 2.54
N ARG A 190 -27.02 2.34 2.54
CA ARG A 190 -25.65 2.48 2.98
C ARG A 190 -24.71 1.58 2.17
N ILE A 191 -23.60 2.13 1.74
CA ILE A 191 -22.43 1.38 1.28
C ILE A 191 -21.47 1.33 2.47
N PRO A 192 -21.36 0.19 3.18
CA PRO A 192 -20.50 0.09 4.35
C PRO A 192 -19.02 0.04 3.90
N PHE A 193 -18.12 0.57 4.73
CA PHE A 193 -16.70 0.37 4.50
C PHE A 193 -16.35 -1.13 4.55
N SER A 194 -15.71 -1.63 3.50
CA SER A 194 -15.23 -3.02 3.43
C SER A 194 -14.04 -3.13 2.47
N ASP A 195 -13.36 -4.27 2.50
CA ASP A 195 -12.28 -4.64 1.57
C ASP A 195 -12.77 -4.93 0.13
N LYS A 196 -14.10 -5.01 -0.06
CA LYS A 196 -14.73 -5.16 -1.37
C LYS A 196 -14.90 -3.84 -2.11
N ILE A 197 -14.55 -2.71 -1.49
CA ILE A 197 -14.74 -1.37 -2.06
C ILE A 197 -13.41 -0.74 -2.36
N SER A 198 -13.24 -0.30 -3.61
CA SER A 198 -12.12 0.48 -4.09
C SER A 198 -12.57 1.88 -4.47
N LEU A 199 -11.73 2.88 -4.21
CA LEU A 199 -12.01 4.28 -4.49
C LEU A 199 -10.99 4.85 -5.45
N TYR A 200 -11.45 5.50 -6.51
CA TYR A 200 -10.58 6.20 -7.48
C TYR A 200 -11.05 7.65 -7.63
N GLY A 201 -10.14 8.56 -7.93
CA GLY A 201 -10.46 9.97 -8.12
C GLY A 201 -10.88 10.75 -6.86
N PHE A 202 -10.90 10.12 -5.69
CA PHE A 202 -11.21 10.79 -4.43
C PHE A 202 -10.03 11.66 -3.96
N LYS A 203 -10.35 12.80 -3.34
CA LYS A 203 -9.32 13.63 -2.71
C LYS A 203 -8.67 12.86 -1.56
N GLY A 204 -7.37 12.63 -1.70
CA GLY A 204 -6.58 11.96 -0.66
C GLY A 204 -6.24 12.91 0.48
N GLU A 205 -5.94 12.31 1.64
CA GLU A 205 -5.28 13.03 2.73
C GLU A 205 -3.77 13.12 2.46
N PRO A 206 -3.12 14.21 2.86
CA PRO A 206 -1.67 14.28 2.79
C PRO A 206 -1.07 13.19 3.68
N SER A 207 -0.06 12.50 3.18
CA SER A 207 0.71 11.55 3.97
C SER A 207 1.35 12.27 5.16
N LYS A 208 1.29 11.65 6.34
CA LYS A 208 2.10 12.09 7.49
C LYS A 208 3.56 11.67 7.36
N GLY A 209 3.90 10.91 6.33
CA GLY A 209 5.19 10.30 6.15
C GLY A 209 5.40 9.06 7.05
N LYS A 210 6.28 8.17 6.61
CA LYS A 210 6.72 7.03 7.44
C LYS A 210 8.03 7.38 8.12
N GLU A 211 8.19 6.96 9.36
CA GLU A 211 9.45 7.08 10.08
C GLU A 211 10.52 6.21 9.40
N LEU A 212 11.72 6.72 9.33
CA LEU A 212 12.89 5.99 8.85
C LEU A 212 14.13 6.37 9.67
N TYR A 213 15.13 5.50 9.64
CA TYR A 213 16.47 5.85 10.10
C TYR A 213 17.23 6.49 8.95
N PHE A 214 17.66 7.73 9.15
CA PHE A 214 18.59 8.39 8.28
C PHE A 214 19.98 8.30 8.90
N VAL A 215 20.94 7.75 8.16
CA VAL A 215 22.32 7.62 8.62
C VAL A 215 23.20 8.32 7.61
N SER A 216 23.92 9.33 8.07
CA SER A 216 24.91 10.05 7.28
C SER A 216 26.29 9.93 7.91
N PHE A 217 27.29 9.98 7.05
CA PHE A 217 28.69 9.94 7.39
C PHE A 217 29.29 11.25 6.93
N GLU A 218 29.68 12.10 7.87
CA GLU A 218 30.31 13.36 7.60
C GLU A 218 31.82 13.11 7.38
N ASP A 219 32.33 13.59 6.27
CA ASP A 219 33.78 13.57 5.98
C ASP A 219 34.38 14.89 6.42
N ASP A 220 34.83 14.96 7.66
CA ASP A 220 35.81 15.93 8.06
C ASP A 220 37.14 15.18 8.05
N ARG A 221 38.11 15.64 7.29
CA ARG A 221 39.37 14.97 6.96
C ARG A 221 40.16 14.38 8.14
N CYS A 222 39.66 14.49 9.34
CA CYS A 222 40.26 14.01 10.59
C CYS A 222 39.36 13.18 11.50
N ALA A 223 38.04 13.16 11.31
CA ALA A 223 37.11 12.32 12.07
C ALA A 223 35.80 12.19 11.30
N SER A 224 35.38 10.96 11.01
CA SER A 224 34.08 10.72 10.41
C SER A 224 33.06 10.47 11.51
N ASP A 225 32.18 11.41 11.73
CA ASP A 225 31.08 11.23 12.64
C ASP A 225 29.90 10.53 11.93
N ILE A 226 29.39 9.49 12.56
CA ILE A 226 28.17 8.85 12.09
C ILE A 226 26.99 9.50 12.80
N LYS A 227 26.16 10.15 12.00
CA LYS A 227 24.92 10.73 12.47
C LYS A 227 23.78 9.78 12.20
N ILE A 228 23.06 9.36 13.25
CA ILE A 228 21.90 8.50 13.15
C ILE A 228 20.70 9.28 13.66
N GLU A 229 19.74 9.54 12.77
CA GLU A 229 18.52 10.26 13.09
C GLU A 229 17.30 9.45 12.72
N LYS A 230 16.26 9.54 13.56
CA LYS A 230 14.91 9.16 13.16
C LYS A 230 14.29 10.36 12.48
N SER A 231 13.97 10.20 11.21
CA SER A 231 13.36 11.24 10.40
C SER A 231 12.10 10.74 9.71
N ASN A 232 11.31 11.67 9.25
CA ASN A 232 10.13 11.35 8.45
C ASN A 232 10.53 11.27 6.97
N CYS A 233 10.01 10.27 6.25
CA CYS A 233 10.36 10.07 4.84
C CYS A 233 10.04 11.30 3.96
N ILE A 234 9.00 12.07 4.30
CA ILE A 234 8.64 13.29 3.58
C ILE A 234 9.74 14.35 3.74
N GLU A 235 10.23 14.54 4.95
CA GLU A 235 11.33 15.48 5.23
C GLU A 235 12.59 15.08 4.48
N VAL A 236 13.00 13.82 4.60
CA VAL A 236 14.22 13.32 3.96
C VAL A 236 14.16 13.39 2.44
N PHE A 237 13.00 13.09 1.82
CA PHE A 237 12.90 13.04 0.37
C PHE A 237 12.42 14.34 -0.27
N ASN A 238 11.84 15.28 0.51
CA ASN A 238 11.52 16.64 0.06
C ASN A 238 12.70 17.59 0.17
N THR A 239 13.66 17.31 1.04
CA THR A 239 14.89 18.07 1.10
C THR A 239 15.60 17.86 -0.23
N ASN A 240 15.70 18.92 -1.04
CA ASN A 240 16.45 18.85 -2.29
C ASN A 240 17.85 18.38 -1.95
N TYR A 241 18.27 17.25 -2.51
CA TYR A 241 19.61 16.70 -2.31
C TYR A 241 20.70 17.70 -2.65
N ASN A 242 20.39 18.76 -3.43
CA ASN A 242 21.26 19.87 -3.71
C ASN A 242 21.58 20.73 -2.47
N ASP A 243 20.71 20.77 -1.46
CA ASP A 243 20.99 21.47 -0.20
C ASP A 243 22.01 20.70 0.67
N TYR A 244 22.14 19.39 0.44
CA TYR A 244 23.25 18.60 1.01
C TYR A 244 24.62 18.87 0.36
N ASN A 245 24.70 19.70 -0.68
CA ASN A 245 25.99 20.16 -1.20
C ASN A 245 26.75 21.06 -0.22
N GLU A 246 26.06 21.66 0.75
CA GLU A 246 26.71 22.33 1.86
C GLU A 246 27.09 21.36 2.99
N CYS A 247 26.48 20.19 3.03
CA CYS A 247 26.80 19.14 4.00
C CYS A 247 27.99 18.32 3.47
N ARG A 248 29.07 18.23 4.23
CA ARG A 248 30.26 17.43 3.93
C ARG A 248 30.02 15.92 3.98
N CYS A 249 28.78 15.49 3.73
CA CYS A 249 28.33 14.12 3.82
C CYS A 249 28.84 13.31 2.61
N ALA A 250 29.74 12.37 2.83
CA ALA A 250 30.26 11.48 1.80
C ALA A 250 29.35 10.32 1.46
N PHE A 251 28.56 9.86 2.43
CA PHE A 251 27.66 8.73 2.28
C PHE A 251 26.40 8.93 3.13
N ALA A 252 25.24 8.63 2.57
CA ALA A 252 24.00 8.63 3.31
C ALA A 252 23.12 7.44 2.92
N VAL A 253 22.49 6.85 3.90
CA VAL A 253 21.56 5.72 3.73
C VAL A 253 20.32 5.89 4.58
N VAL A 254 19.17 5.50 4.04
CA VAL A 254 17.93 5.39 4.79
C VAL A 254 17.59 3.93 5.00
N ILE A 255 17.08 3.59 6.19
CA ILE A 255 16.72 2.23 6.58
C ILE A 255 15.29 2.27 7.15
N ASP A 256 14.44 1.36 6.69
CA ASP A 256 13.10 1.19 7.22
C ASP A 256 13.16 0.59 8.64
N PRO A 257 12.61 1.27 9.67
CA PRO A 257 12.63 0.78 11.05
C PRO A 257 11.93 -0.56 11.24
N LEU A 258 10.83 -0.80 10.51
CA LEU A 258 10.10 -2.06 10.62
C LEU A 258 10.94 -3.21 10.07
N SER A 259 11.51 -3.02 8.88
CA SER A 259 12.42 -3.98 8.25
C SER A 259 13.66 -4.24 9.11
N TYR A 260 14.21 -3.19 9.76
CA TYR A 260 15.31 -3.33 10.71
C TYR A 260 14.87 -4.16 11.92
N TYR A 261 13.69 -3.91 12.48
CA TYR A 261 13.17 -4.68 13.61
C TYR A 261 13.02 -6.16 13.24
N GLU A 262 12.39 -6.46 12.11
CA GLU A 262 12.23 -7.83 11.60
C GLU A 262 13.58 -8.52 11.39
N PHE A 263 14.55 -7.80 10.81
CA PHE A 263 15.92 -8.28 10.65
C PHE A 263 16.56 -8.66 11.98
N THR A 264 16.32 -7.90 13.04
CA THR A 264 16.87 -8.18 14.39
C THR A 264 16.25 -9.40 15.05
N LEU A 265 15.05 -9.80 14.65
CA LEU A 265 14.37 -10.99 15.18
C LEU A 265 14.87 -12.29 14.57
N GLU A 266 15.64 -12.24 13.48
CA GLU A 266 16.23 -13.46 12.90
C GLU A 266 17.03 -14.24 13.96
N PRO A 267 16.88 -15.57 14.05
CA PRO A 267 17.52 -16.38 15.11
C PRO A 267 19.04 -16.18 15.22
N LYS A 268 19.69 -15.82 14.11
CA LYS A 268 21.12 -15.59 14.00
C LYS A 268 21.57 -14.34 14.75
N PHE A 269 20.67 -13.34 14.86
CA PHE A 269 20.97 -12.05 15.50
C PHE A 269 20.48 -11.95 16.94
N ARG A 270 19.73 -12.95 17.43
CA ARG A 270 19.19 -12.95 18.82
C ARG A 270 20.24 -12.69 19.90
N LYS A 271 21.48 -13.14 19.67
CA LYS A 271 22.60 -12.91 20.62
C LYS A 271 23.39 -11.63 20.36
N HIS A 272 23.28 -11.09 19.15
CA HIS A 272 24.16 -10.00 18.70
C HIS A 272 23.48 -9.17 17.61
N THR A 273 22.45 -8.44 17.98
CA THR A 273 21.76 -7.50 17.10
C THR A 273 22.73 -6.40 16.65
N PRO A 274 23.02 -6.28 15.34
CA PRO A 274 23.82 -5.17 14.86
C PRO A 274 23.03 -3.87 15.04
N SER A 275 23.68 -2.80 15.52
CA SER A 275 23.06 -1.48 15.57
C SER A 275 22.79 -0.94 14.15
N VAL A 276 21.88 0.03 14.05
CA VAL A 276 21.59 0.73 12.77
C VAL A 276 22.89 1.27 12.14
N GLY A 277 23.78 1.87 12.94
CA GLY A 277 25.08 2.36 12.47
C GLY A 277 25.96 1.25 11.91
N LYS A 278 26.01 0.08 12.55
CA LYS A 278 26.75 -1.07 12.03
C LYS A 278 26.24 -1.58 10.71
N LEU A 279 24.92 -1.60 10.54
CA LEU A 279 24.31 -1.94 9.25
C LEU A 279 24.62 -0.91 8.19
N ALA A 280 24.56 0.37 8.51
CA ALA A 280 24.92 1.44 7.59
C ALA A 280 26.39 1.35 7.16
N CYS A 281 27.32 1.06 8.08
CA CYS A 281 28.73 0.80 7.77
C CYS A 281 28.90 -0.41 6.85
N ALA A 282 28.16 -1.50 7.11
CA ALA A 282 28.23 -2.69 6.26
C ALA A 282 27.70 -2.41 4.85
N ILE A 283 26.62 -1.62 4.73
CA ILE A 283 26.09 -1.15 3.45
C ILE A 283 27.13 -0.30 2.72
N ALA A 284 27.73 0.67 3.40
CA ALA A 284 28.79 1.50 2.83
C ALA A 284 29.94 0.64 2.33
N TYR A 285 30.43 -0.26 3.16
CA TYR A 285 31.52 -1.15 2.80
C TYR A 285 31.21 -2.06 1.61
N SER A 286 29.98 -2.62 1.54
CA SER A 286 29.55 -3.44 0.40
C SER A 286 29.51 -2.65 -0.93
N ARG A 287 29.55 -1.33 -0.85
CA ARG A 287 29.59 -0.41 -1.99
C ARG A 287 31.02 0.10 -2.28
N GLY A 288 32.04 -0.49 -1.65
CA GLY A 288 33.45 -0.13 -1.86
C GLY A 288 33.94 1.07 -1.06
N PHE A 289 33.16 1.54 -0.08
CA PHE A 289 33.55 2.67 0.78
C PHE A 289 34.47 2.18 1.90
N ARG A 290 35.76 2.35 1.68
CA ARG A 290 36.80 2.05 2.68
C ARG A 290 37.01 3.16 3.71
N THR A 291 36.41 4.31 3.53
CA THR A 291 36.60 5.47 4.41
C THR A 291 36.05 5.26 5.83
N PHE A 292 35.37 4.15 6.06
CA PHE A 292 34.83 3.82 7.38
C PHE A 292 35.54 2.60 7.91
N ASP A 293 36.74 2.80 8.38
CA ASP A 293 37.51 1.82 9.13
C ASP A 293 36.82 1.53 10.46
N ASN A 294 35.70 0.85 10.37
CA ASN A 294 34.87 0.51 11.51
C ASN A 294 35.46 -0.72 12.20
N CYS A 295 35.78 -0.57 13.47
CA CYS A 295 36.29 -1.66 14.28
C CYS A 295 35.33 -2.89 14.26
N ALA A 296 34.06 -2.72 14.10
CA ALA A 296 33.11 -3.83 13.96
C ALA A 296 33.32 -4.64 12.68
N ALA A 297 33.87 -4.03 11.62
CA ALA A 297 34.22 -4.66 10.36
C ALA A 297 35.69 -5.12 10.31
N CYS A 298 36.47 -4.85 11.35
CA CYS A 298 37.91 -5.13 11.38
C CYS A 298 38.21 -6.56 11.90
N ALA A 299 39.16 -7.25 11.26
CA ALA A 299 39.62 -8.57 11.70
C ALA A 299 40.41 -8.50 13.02
N ASN A 300 41.04 -7.37 13.31
CA ASN A 300 41.76 -7.13 14.57
C ASN A 300 40.80 -6.81 15.74
N CYS A 301 39.58 -6.54 15.49
CA CYS A 301 38.56 -6.30 16.53
C CYS A 301 37.97 -7.62 17.03
N LYS A 302 38.09 -7.90 18.31
CA LYS A 302 37.59 -9.10 18.98
C LYS A 302 36.63 -8.71 20.07
N ARG A 303 35.73 -9.63 20.41
CA ARG A 303 34.83 -9.48 21.57
C ARG A 303 35.51 -9.95 22.83
N SER A 304 35.21 -9.30 23.93
CA SER A 304 35.63 -9.76 25.23
C SER A 304 34.99 -11.12 25.53
N LYS A 305 35.79 -12.06 26.06
CA LYS A 305 35.26 -13.34 26.53
C LYS A 305 34.42 -13.18 27.82
N PHE A 306 34.59 -12.07 28.53
CA PHE A 306 33.95 -11.83 29.85
C PHE A 306 32.70 -10.93 29.73
N ASN A 307 32.62 -10.17 28.70
CA ASN A 307 31.48 -9.30 28.43
C ASN A 307 31.20 -9.28 26.92
N GLU A 308 30.08 -9.87 26.51
CA GLU A 308 29.73 -10.02 25.08
C GLU A 308 29.46 -8.68 24.39
N VAL A 309 29.36 -7.60 25.14
CA VAL A 309 29.09 -6.24 24.65
C VAL A 309 30.37 -5.49 24.32
N ASP A 310 31.48 -5.83 24.98
CA ASP A 310 32.73 -5.09 24.82
C ASP A 310 33.56 -5.59 23.64
N LEU A 311 33.87 -4.66 22.74
CA LEU A 311 34.82 -4.87 21.69
C LEU A 311 36.20 -4.45 22.18
N TRP A 312 37.25 -5.17 21.81
CA TRP A 312 38.63 -4.77 22.06
C TRP A 312 39.49 -4.95 20.81
N CYS A 313 40.41 -4.03 20.60
CA CYS A 313 41.33 -4.09 19.49
C CYS A 313 42.58 -4.91 19.85
N ALA A 314 42.88 -5.95 19.07
CA ALA A 314 44.08 -6.77 19.30
C ALA A 314 45.38 -5.97 19.13
N LYS A 315 45.33 -4.89 18.35
CA LYS A 315 46.50 -4.00 18.08
C LYS A 315 46.69 -2.89 19.12
N SER A 316 45.72 -2.67 20.02
CA SER A 316 45.81 -1.64 21.06
C SER A 316 46.99 -1.83 22.05
N LYS A 317 47.56 -3.04 22.10
CA LYS A 317 48.79 -3.31 22.89
C LYS A 317 50.06 -2.88 22.16
N GLU A 318 50.04 -2.84 20.84
CA GLU A 318 51.14 -2.50 19.96
C GLU A 318 51.13 -1.00 19.63
N ASP A 319 49.99 -0.37 19.67
CA ASP A 319 49.81 1.03 19.33
C ASP A 319 48.96 1.71 20.40
N SER A 320 49.58 2.58 21.19
CA SER A 320 48.92 3.28 22.32
C SER A 320 47.93 4.37 21.89
N GLU A 321 47.95 4.77 20.61
CA GLU A 321 46.97 5.71 20.06
C GLU A 321 45.65 5.05 19.76
N LEU A 322 45.59 3.72 19.71
CA LEU A 322 44.37 3.00 19.46
C LEU A 322 43.50 2.89 20.72
N PRO A 323 42.18 3.06 20.61
CA PRO A 323 41.28 2.88 21.74
C PRO A 323 41.33 1.42 22.23
N LYS A 324 41.48 1.21 23.53
CA LYS A 324 41.48 -0.14 24.12
C LYS A 324 40.12 -0.80 23.91
N ASN A 325 39.02 -0.04 24.07
CA ASN A 325 37.65 -0.43 23.91
C ASN A 325 37.00 0.45 22.85
N PRO A 326 37.10 0.09 21.56
CA PRO A 326 36.42 0.85 20.52
C PRO A 326 34.88 0.80 20.74
N LYS A 327 34.26 1.97 20.78
CA LYS A 327 32.82 2.08 20.84
C LYS A 327 32.20 1.52 19.56
N ASP A 328 30.90 1.27 19.58
CA ASP A 328 30.19 0.66 18.48
C ASP A 328 30.30 1.40 17.14
N VAL A 329 30.76 2.64 17.16
CA VAL A 329 30.79 3.57 16.01
C VAL A 329 32.06 4.46 16.02
N ASP A 330 33.17 3.93 16.46
CA ASP A 330 34.45 4.65 16.29
C ASP A 330 34.92 4.44 14.84
N VAL A 331 34.77 5.49 14.03
CA VAL A 331 35.27 5.51 12.65
C VAL A 331 36.58 6.30 12.65
N TYR A 332 37.67 5.60 12.53
CA TYR A 332 39.02 6.19 12.43
C TYR A 332 39.73 5.68 11.18
N PHE A 333 40.57 6.50 10.60
CA PHE A 333 41.58 6.01 9.65
C PHE A 333 42.61 5.19 10.43
N CYS A 334 42.32 3.91 10.60
CA CYS A 334 43.15 3.03 11.35
C CYS A 334 44.16 2.35 10.44
N LYS A 335 45.46 2.67 10.61
CA LYS A 335 46.59 2.02 9.87
C LYS A 335 46.62 0.49 10.05
N HIS A 336 45.98 -0.03 11.07
CA HIS A 336 45.91 -1.47 11.40
C HIS A 336 44.55 -2.09 10.96
N PHE A 337 43.72 -1.37 10.26
CA PHE A 337 42.45 -1.91 9.79
C PHE A 337 42.68 -3.03 8.77
N ILE A 338 42.11 -4.17 9.05
CA ILE A 338 42.04 -5.31 8.13
C ILE A 338 40.58 -5.73 7.99
N PRO A 339 39.99 -5.68 6.80
CA PRO A 339 38.61 -6.07 6.62
C PRO A 339 38.37 -7.52 7.05
N ASN A 340 37.36 -7.74 7.86
CA ASN A 340 36.89 -9.08 8.20
C ASN A 340 35.91 -9.56 7.14
N ASN A 341 36.44 -10.10 6.06
CA ASN A 341 35.61 -10.52 4.91
C ASN A 341 34.53 -11.51 5.29
N LYS A 342 34.80 -12.48 6.18
CA LYS A 342 33.78 -13.44 6.63
C LYS A 342 32.61 -12.75 7.32
N ARG A 343 32.87 -11.71 8.12
CA ARG A 343 31.83 -10.94 8.81
C ARG A 343 31.07 -10.04 7.86
N LEU A 344 31.77 -9.46 6.88
CA LEU A 344 31.18 -8.60 5.87
C LEU A 344 30.32 -9.38 4.88
N GLU A 345 30.77 -10.53 4.42
CA GLU A 345 29.99 -11.46 3.58
C GLU A 345 28.74 -11.93 4.33
N TYR A 346 28.90 -12.32 5.59
CA TYR A 346 27.77 -12.73 6.44
C TYR A 346 26.71 -11.63 6.60
N ILE A 347 27.13 -10.39 6.86
CA ILE A 347 26.21 -9.27 6.93
C ILE A 347 25.61 -8.99 5.55
N GLY A 348 26.43 -9.03 4.49
CA GLY A 348 26.02 -8.79 3.11
C GLY A 348 24.93 -9.76 2.62
N GLU A 349 25.02 -11.05 2.97
CA GLU A 349 24.00 -12.04 2.65
C GLU A 349 22.64 -11.72 3.30
N HIS A 350 22.68 -11.10 4.47
CA HIS A 350 21.48 -10.77 5.23
C HIS A 350 20.90 -9.41 4.91
N LEU A 351 21.67 -8.50 4.32
CA LEU A 351 21.15 -7.20 3.85
C LEU A 351 20.03 -7.33 2.80
N LYS A 352 19.90 -8.49 2.16
CA LYS A 352 18.81 -8.75 1.20
C LYS A 352 17.40 -8.63 1.82
N ASN A 353 17.29 -8.88 3.11
CA ASN A 353 16.04 -8.82 3.84
C ASN A 353 15.77 -7.44 4.45
N LEU A 354 16.71 -6.53 4.35
CA LEU A 354 16.62 -5.19 4.89
C LEU A 354 16.16 -4.21 3.81
N LYS A 355 15.07 -3.48 4.06
CA LYS A 355 14.65 -2.37 3.20
C LYS A 355 15.50 -1.15 3.49
N TYR A 356 16.37 -0.83 2.59
CA TYR A 356 17.24 0.37 2.68
C TYR A 356 17.46 0.98 1.31
N LYS A 357 17.88 2.23 1.30
CA LYS A 357 18.34 2.92 0.10
C LYS A 357 19.54 3.79 0.40
N VAL A 358 20.54 3.69 -0.44
CA VAL A 358 21.68 4.61 -0.46
C VAL A 358 21.23 5.88 -1.18
N LEU A 359 21.34 7.00 -0.50
CA LEU A 359 20.93 8.29 -1.00
C LEU A 359 22.08 9.03 -1.66
N ARG A 360 23.26 8.94 -1.08
CA ARG A 360 24.49 9.55 -1.59
C ARG A 360 25.63 8.56 -1.51
N SER A 361 26.40 8.49 -2.58
CA SER A 361 27.55 7.59 -2.71
C SER A 361 28.72 8.25 -3.47
N ASP A 362 28.88 9.55 -3.33
CA ASP A 362 29.94 10.30 -4.01
C ASP A 362 31.20 10.18 -3.21
N LEU A 363 32.07 9.22 -3.58
CA LEU A 363 33.45 9.24 -3.13
C LEU A 363 34.30 10.01 -4.11
N PRO A 364 35.18 10.90 -3.64
CA PRO A 364 36.28 11.32 -4.45
C PRO A 364 37.17 10.10 -4.77
N THR A 365 37.46 9.91 -6.04
CA THR A 365 38.24 8.82 -6.63
C THR A 365 39.71 8.73 -6.09
N VAL A 366 40.06 9.48 -5.08
CA VAL A 366 41.40 9.67 -4.55
C VAL A 366 41.93 8.51 -3.71
N TYR A 367 41.06 7.58 -3.28
CA TYR A 367 41.47 6.51 -2.36
C TYR A 367 41.58 5.11 -2.98
N ASN A 368 41.56 4.99 -4.31
CA ASN A 368 41.74 3.69 -4.97
C ASN A 368 43.21 3.27 -5.17
N ASN A 369 44.19 4.06 -4.67
CA ASN A 369 45.61 3.76 -4.79
C ASN A 369 46.26 3.78 -3.41
N ALA A 370 46.08 2.72 -2.64
CA ALA A 370 47.02 2.30 -1.59
C ALA A 370 46.80 0.81 -1.29
#